data_db737750daefef85a18dc55ca5df3e23
#
_entry.id   db737750daefef85a18dc55ca5df3e23
#
_cell.length_a   1.000
_cell.length_b   1.000
_cell.length_c   1.000
_cell.angle_alpha   90.00
_cell.angle_beta   90.00
_cell.angle_gamma   90.00
#
_symmetry.space_group_name_H-M   'P 1'
#
loop_
_entity.id
_entity.type
_entity.pdbx_description
1 polymer ?
#
loop_
_entity_poly.entity_id
_entity_poly.type
_entity_poly.pdbx_seq_one_letter_code
_entity_poly.pdbx_strand_id
1 'polypeptide(L)'
;MQIYSQLDRQLDNFNHKTGSSKTDDRKIDRAWNCIVNPVWQGSAAEMRQGLPFSLMSPTWQMFLLGDGAPTRHLQLLTQSEIVVDVIAMTPIGDRDDNAPADINEIPATRTRRQIWLKCAKSGEIFSHATSWWPTAKIAQHLKDPSLPIWSSLNQKHTELYRDLRGIHHWVLPWAVSAFGHPGPYWGRHYLLWHGGQPLTMIYEIYSPAIAKYLGPSRI
;
A
#
# COMPACT_ATOMS: atom_id res chain seq x y z
N MET A 1 -27.30 -0.94 -2.10
CA MET A 1 -27.79 -2.29 -2.40
C MET A 1 -27.36 -2.81 -3.77
N GLN A 2 -27.25 -1.99 -4.82
CA GLN A 2 -26.77 -2.42 -6.15
C GLN A 2 -25.27 -2.75 -6.24
N ILE A 3 -24.44 -2.14 -5.42
CA ILE A 3 -22.97 -2.32 -5.44
C ILE A 3 -22.58 -3.74 -4.96
N TYR A 4 -23.26 -4.26 -3.93
CA TYR A 4 -22.97 -5.62 -3.41
C TYR A 4 -23.33 -6.74 -4.39
N SER A 5 -24.39 -6.59 -5.19
CA SER A 5 -24.79 -7.59 -6.19
C SER A 5 -23.81 -7.70 -7.39
N GLN A 6 -23.04 -6.65 -7.63
CA GLN A 6 -22.00 -6.64 -8.66
C GLN A 6 -20.70 -7.26 -8.13
N LEU A 7 -20.43 -7.10 -6.84
CA LEU A 7 -19.32 -7.71 -6.11
C LEU A 7 -19.43 -9.24 -6.04
N ASP A 8 -20.60 -9.77 -5.68
CA ASP A 8 -20.83 -11.21 -5.60
C ASP A 8 -20.63 -11.89 -6.97
N ARG A 9 -21.06 -11.25 -8.04
CA ARG A 9 -20.88 -11.79 -9.43
C ARG A 9 -19.43 -11.79 -9.89
N GLN A 10 -18.60 -10.86 -9.42
CA GLN A 10 -17.16 -10.86 -9.75
C GLN A 10 -16.39 -11.92 -8.94
N LEU A 11 -16.78 -12.16 -7.69
CA LEU A 11 -16.19 -13.17 -6.83
C LEU A 11 -16.55 -14.59 -7.29
N ASP A 12 -17.78 -14.84 -7.72
CA ASP A 12 -18.22 -16.14 -8.22
C ASP A 12 -17.54 -16.55 -9.54
N ASN A 13 -17.33 -15.62 -10.45
CA ASN A 13 -16.60 -15.86 -11.69
C ASN A 13 -15.11 -16.16 -11.50
N PHE A 14 -14.52 -15.70 -10.38
CA PHE A 14 -13.11 -15.92 -10.08
C PHE A 14 -12.88 -17.26 -9.37
N ASN A 15 -13.75 -17.65 -8.44
CA ASN A 15 -13.63 -18.89 -7.68
C ASN A 15 -13.73 -20.15 -8.55
N HIS A 16 -14.40 -20.07 -9.71
CA HIS A 16 -14.47 -21.18 -10.66
C HIS A 16 -13.18 -21.40 -11.49
N LYS A 17 -12.18 -20.51 -11.41
CA LYS A 17 -10.95 -20.57 -12.22
C LYS A 17 -9.66 -20.89 -11.48
N THR A 18 -9.67 -20.97 -10.15
CA THR A 18 -8.43 -21.14 -9.37
C THR A 18 -8.46 -22.35 -8.45
N GLY A 19 -7.97 -23.49 -8.97
CA GLY A 19 -7.57 -24.62 -8.14
C GLY A 19 -6.37 -24.24 -7.25
N SER A 20 -6.46 -24.63 -5.97
CA SER A 20 -5.50 -24.44 -4.89
C SER A 20 -4.05 -24.80 -5.28
N SER A 21 -3.09 -23.88 -5.08
CA SER A 21 -1.67 -24.21 -4.79
C SER A 21 -0.94 -23.05 -4.14
N LYS A 22 0.14 -23.37 -3.40
CA LYS A 22 1.06 -22.46 -2.67
C LYS A 22 1.32 -21.17 -3.45
N THR A 23 1.21 -20.04 -2.78
CA THR A 23 1.48 -18.70 -3.31
C THR A 23 2.88 -18.64 -3.92
N ASP A 24 2.94 -18.68 -5.24
CA ASP A 24 4.17 -18.49 -6.01
C ASP A 24 4.46 -16.97 -6.04
N ASP A 25 5.58 -16.55 -5.49
CA ASP A 25 6.02 -15.13 -5.43
C ASP A 25 5.98 -14.45 -6.80
N ARG A 26 6.15 -15.22 -7.89
CA ARG A 26 6.01 -14.74 -9.27
C ARG A 26 4.57 -14.31 -9.63
N LYS A 27 3.54 -14.80 -8.92
CA LYS A 27 2.16 -14.34 -9.12
C LYS A 27 1.92 -12.96 -8.50
N ILE A 28 2.64 -12.62 -7.44
CA ILE A 28 2.52 -11.33 -6.75
C ILE A 28 3.18 -10.21 -7.56
N ASP A 29 4.27 -10.50 -8.26
CA ASP A 29 4.88 -9.53 -9.20
C ASP A 29 3.91 -9.15 -10.34
N ARG A 30 3.06 -10.09 -10.76
CA ARG A 30 1.96 -9.84 -11.71
C ARG A 30 0.74 -9.17 -11.06
N ALA A 31 0.58 -9.30 -9.75
CA ALA A 31 -0.60 -8.81 -9.04
C ALA A 31 -0.70 -7.28 -9.07
N TRP A 32 0.43 -6.56 -9.08
CA TRP A 32 0.43 -5.10 -9.25
C TRP A 32 -0.28 -4.67 -10.54
N ASN A 33 -0.10 -5.40 -11.64
CA ASN A 33 -0.72 -5.10 -12.93
C ASN A 33 -2.24 -5.32 -12.95
N CYS A 34 -2.82 -5.85 -11.87
CA CYS A 34 -4.26 -6.12 -11.74
C CYS A 34 -5.00 -5.06 -10.91
N ILE A 35 -4.34 -3.97 -10.49
CA ILE A 35 -4.99 -2.85 -9.81
C ILE A 35 -5.63 -1.94 -10.86
N VAL A 36 -6.82 -2.34 -11.31
CA VAL A 36 -7.60 -1.59 -12.30
C VAL A 36 -8.94 -1.23 -11.68
N ASN A 37 -9.26 0.06 -11.65
CA ASN A 37 -10.53 0.63 -11.21
C ASN A 37 -10.89 0.44 -9.71
N PRO A 38 -10.72 1.46 -8.88
CA PRO A 38 -11.21 1.48 -7.50
C PRO A 38 -12.75 1.44 -7.48
N VAL A 39 -13.30 0.84 -6.45
CA VAL A 39 -14.74 0.96 -6.14
C VAL A 39 -15.06 2.41 -5.75
N TRP A 40 -14.12 3.05 -5.09
CA TRP A 40 -14.15 4.46 -4.74
C TRP A 40 -12.73 5.03 -4.69
N GLN A 41 -12.62 6.32 -5.01
CA GLN A 41 -11.34 7.04 -4.97
C GLN A 41 -11.58 8.49 -4.55
N GLY A 42 -10.71 9.01 -3.69
CA GLY A 42 -10.70 10.41 -3.25
C GLY A 42 -9.50 11.18 -3.79
N SER A 43 -9.75 12.44 -4.11
CA SER A 43 -8.74 13.39 -4.56
C SER A 43 -7.91 13.96 -3.41
N ALA A 44 -6.75 14.55 -3.72
CA ALA A 44 -5.92 15.26 -2.76
C ALA A 44 -6.66 16.42 -2.05
N ALA A 45 -7.58 17.09 -2.73
CA ALA A 45 -8.36 18.17 -2.14
C ALA A 45 -9.35 17.66 -1.07
N GLU A 46 -10.08 16.57 -1.38
CA GLU A 46 -10.97 15.92 -0.42
C GLU A 46 -10.22 15.40 0.80
N MET A 47 -9.06 14.81 0.59
CA MET A 47 -8.23 14.30 1.68
C MET A 47 -7.76 15.41 2.64
N ARG A 48 -7.41 16.58 2.13
CA ARG A 48 -7.01 17.74 2.97
C ARG A 48 -8.15 18.28 3.82
N GLN A 49 -9.39 18.16 3.35
CA GLN A 49 -10.59 18.57 4.09
C GLN A 49 -11.08 17.51 5.08
N GLY A 50 -10.57 16.28 4.95
CA GLY A 50 -11.12 15.10 5.61
C GLY A 50 -12.31 14.53 4.88
N LEU A 51 -12.56 13.24 5.07
CA LEU A 51 -13.65 12.52 4.44
C LEU A 51 -14.89 12.52 5.34
N PRO A 52 -16.12 12.45 4.79
CA PRO A 52 -17.33 12.30 5.58
C PRO A 52 -17.24 11.07 6.50
N PHE A 53 -17.66 11.21 7.76
CA PHE A 53 -17.63 10.10 8.73
C PHE A 53 -18.55 8.93 8.35
N SER A 54 -19.52 9.17 7.47
CA SER A 54 -20.32 8.11 6.85
C SER A 54 -19.53 7.25 5.87
N LEU A 55 -18.50 7.81 5.26
CA LEU A 55 -17.62 7.12 4.32
C LEU A 55 -16.47 6.43 5.04
N MET A 56 -15.80 7.15 5.94
CA MET A 56 -14.63 6.64 6.67
C MET A 56 -14.65 7.12 8.13
N SER A 57 -14.48 6.18 9.07
CA SER A 57 -14.44 6.52 10.49
C SER A 57 -13.22 7.39 10.84
N PRO A 58 -13.28 8.23 11.90
CA PRO A 58 -12.18 9.13 12.29
C PRO A 58 -10.85 8.40 12.52
N THR A 59 -10.88 7.22 13.13
CA THR A 59 -9.68 6.42 13.41
C THR A 59 -9.00 5.97 12.13
N TRP A 60 -9.78 5.56 11.13
CA TRP A 60 -9.25 5.21 9.81
C TRP A 60 -8.75 6.43 9.06
N GLN A 61 -9.40 7.59 9.19
CA GLN A 61 -8.87 8.84 8.62
C GLN A 61 -7.52 9.20 9.24
N MET A 62 -7.38 9.15 10.54
CA MET A 62 -6.10 9.39 11.22
C MET A 62 -5.00 8.42 10.74
N PHE A 63 -5.35 7.16 10.52
CA PHE A 63 -4.42 6.15 10.04
C PHE A 63 -4.01 6.36 8.57
N LEU A 64 -4.98 6.63 7.70
CA LEU A 64 -4.77 6.69 6.25
C LEU A 64 -4.35 8.08 5.75
N LEU A 65 -4.88 9.15 6.33
CA LEU A 65 -4.61 10.53 5.88
C LEU A 65 -3.48 11.19 6.66
N GLY A 66 -3.10 10.63 7.81
CA GLY A 66 -2.02 11.19 8.64
C GLY A 66 -0.63 10.97 8.04
N ASP A 67 0.31 11.85 8.43
CA ASP A 67 1.69 11.84 7.94
C ASP A 67 2.59 10.78 8.58
N GLY A 68 2.08 10.07 9.57
CA GLY A 68 2.84 9.05 10.29
C GLY A 68 3.23 7.84 9.42
N ALA A 69 4.37 7.22 9.78
CA ALA A 69 4.81 6.01 9.12
C ALA A 69 3.89 4.82 9.44
N PRO A 70 3.36 4.11 8.44
CA PRO A 70 2.46 2.97 8.66
C PRO A 70 3.06 1.90 9.57
N THR A 71 4.33 1.59 9.38
CA THR A 71 5.06 0.64 10.25
C THR A 71 4.98 1.03 11.72
N ARG A 72 5.18 2.33 12.02
CA ARG A 72 5.09 2.83 13.39
C ARG A 72 3.67 2.78 13.93
N HIS A 73 2.68 3.16 13.13
CA HIS A 73 1.27 3.06 13.52
C HIS A 73 0.89 1.60 13.82
N LEU A 74 1.28 0.67 12.94
CA LEU A 74 1.02 -0.76 13.15
C LEU A 74 1.70 -1.31 14.39
N GLN A 75 2.95 -0.91 14.69
CA GLN A 75 3.63 -1.27 15.94
C GLN A 75 2.86 -0.80 17.18
N LEU A 76 2.37 0.44 17.17
CA LEU A 76 1.60 1.00 18.29
C LEU A 76 0.26 0.28 18.46
N LEU A 77 -0.44 0.00 17.37
CA LEU A 77 -1.74 -0.68 17.38
C LEU A 77 -1.61 -2.14 17.84
N THR A 78 -0.59 -2.84 17.36
CA THR A 78 -0.43 -4.28 17.62
C THR A 78 0.36 -4.57 18.90
N GLN A 79 1.03 -3.58 19.46
CA GLN A 79 2.02 -3.75 20.55
C GLN A 79 3.05 -4.83 20.21
N SER A 80 3.45 -4.90 18.94
CA SER A 80 4.39 -5.89 18.41
C SER A 80 5.29 -5.26 17.36
N GLU A 81 6.46 -5.86 17.18
CA GLU A 81 7.34 -5.50 16.07
C GLU A 81 6.65 -5.78 14.72
N ILE A 82 6.82 -4.85 13.79
CA ILE A 82 6.39 -5.01 12.39
C ILE A 82 7.63 -5.17 11.53
N VAL A 83 7.71 -6.34 10.91
CA VAL A 83 8.82 -6.70 10.01
C VAL A 83 8.45 -6.45 8.56
N VAL A 84 9.46 -6.15 7.77
CA VAL A 84 9.36 -6.02 6.33
C VAL A 84 9.80 -7.32 5.68
N ASP A 85 8.92 -7.89 4.89
CA ASP A 85 9.21 -9.04 4.03
C ASP A 85 9.28 -8.55 2.58
N VAL A 86 10.48 -8.57 1.99
CA VAL A 86 10.71 -8.07 0.63
C VAL A 86 10.31 -9.13 -0.37
N ILE A 87 9.29 -8.83 -1.17
CA ILE A 87 8.77 -9.71 -2.21
C ILE A 87 9.66 -9.63 -3.46
N ALA A 88 9.93 -8.40 -3.91
CA ALA A 88 10.69 -8.17 -5.13
C ALA A 88 11.34 -6.78 -5.15
N MET A 89 12.47 -6.70 -5.85
CA MET A 89 13.09 -5.46 -6.31
C MET A 89 13.40 -5.60 -7.79
N THR A 90 12.61 -4.94 -8.64
CA THR A 90 12.64 -5.12 -10.10
C THR A 90 13.00 -3.81 -10.79
N PRO A 91 14.11 -3.73 -11.53
CA PRO A 91 14.36 -2.59 -12.41
C PRO A 91 13.28 -2.53 -13.50
N ILE A 92 12.63 -1.38 -13.61
CA ILE A 92 11.56 -1.17 -14.59
C ILE A 92 11.96 -0.17 -15.70
N GLY A 93 13.14 0.46 -15.58
CA GLY A 93 13.61 1.45 -16.54
C GLY A 93 12.73 2.70 -16.55
N ASP A 94 12.29 3.11 -17.71
CA ASP A 94 11.49 4.33 -17.92
C ASP A 94 9.98 4.05 -17.95
N ARG A 95 9.58 2.78 -17.80
CA ARG A 95 8.16 2.36 -17.84
C ARG A 95 7.37 3.01 -16.70
N ASP A 96 6.09 3.26 -16.92
CA ASP A 96 5.13 3.70 -15.90
C ASP A 96 4.66 2.57 -14.99
N ASP A 97 4.82 1.32 -15.42
CA ASP A 97 4.54 0.10 -14.66
C ASP A 97 3.08 0.02 -14.16
N ASN A 98 2.13 0.64 -14.89
CA ASN A 98 0.73 0.82 -14.49
C ASN A 98 0.54 1.50 -13.13
N ALA A 99 1.52 2.28 -12.70
CA ALA A 99 1.45 3.07 -11.49
C ALA A 99 0.53 4.31 -11.69
N PRO A 100 0.08 4.96 -10.61
CA PRO A 100 -0.55 6.26 -10.72
C PRO A 100 0.31 7.24 -11.52
N ALA A 101 -0.33 8.18 -12.24
CA ALA A 101 0.35 9.13 -13.13
C ALA A 101 1.45 9.96 -12.43
N ASP A 102 1.35 10.08 -11.10
CA ASP A 102 2.36 10.73 -10.24
C ASP A 102 3.74 10.05 -10.31
N ILE A 103 3.85 8.83 -10.85
CA ILE A 103 5.14 8.18 -11.12
C ILE A 103 6.03 9.02 -12.02
N ASN A 104 5.44 9.87 -12.87
CA ASN A 104 6.19 10.75 -13.78
C ASN A 104 7.00 11.81 -13.04
N GLU A 105 6.71 12.07 -11.76
CA GLU A 105 7.53 12.94 -10.91
C GLU A 105 8.79 12.23 -10.39
N ILE A 106 8.84 10.89 -10.47
CA ILE A 106 10.02 10.12 -10.06
C ILE A 106 10.98 10.02 -11.27
N PRO A 107 12.23 10.51 -11.15
CA PRO A 107 13.19 10.44 -12.24
C PRO A 107 13.43 9.01 -12.76
N ALA A 108 13.53 8.88 -14.06
CA ALA A 108 13.97 7.66 -14.71
C ALA A 108 15.52 7.51 -14.56
N THR A 109 16.09 6.33 -14.58
CA THR A 109 15.50 5.00 -14.63
C THR A 109 14.97 4.60 -13.26
N ARG A 110 13.93 3.75 -13.22
CA ARG A 110 13.26 3.42 -11.96
C ARG A 110 13.42 1.96 -11.57
N THR A 111 13.39 1.70 -10.27
CA THR A 111 13.29 0.36 -9.68
C THR A 111 12.04 0.30 -8.81
N ARG A 112 11.22 -0.71 -9.04
CA ARG A 112 10.06 -1.05 -8.20
C ARG A 112 10.50 -1.96 -7.07
N ARG A 113 10.10 -1.65 -5.82
CA ARG A 113 10.24 -2.50 -4.64
C ARG A 113 8.87 -2.84 -4.10
N GLN A 114 8.61 -4.12 -3.83
CA GLN A 114 7.38 -4.63 -3.26
C GLN A 114 7.65 -5.35 -1.95
N ILE A 115 6.80 -5.12 -0.95
CA ILE A 115 6.97 -5.66 0.39
C ILE A 115 5.63 -6.04 1.03
N TRP A 116 5.71 -6.93 2.02
CA TRP A 116 4.69 -7.08 3.04
C TRP A 116 5.13 -6.43 4.35
N LEU A 117 4.18 -5.82 5.07
CA LEU A 117 4.34 -5.47 6.49
C LEU A 117 3.62 -6.53 7.30
N LYS A 118 4.37 -7.25 8.13
CA LYS A 118 3.90 -8.39 8.93
C LYS A 118 4.13 -8.15 10.41
N CYS A 119 3.21 -8.64 11.24
CA CYS A 119 3.46 -8.75 12.68
C CYS A 119 4.50 -9.85 12.93
N ALA A 120 5.61 -9.52 13.59
CA ALA A 120 6.66 -10.49 13.89
C ALA A 120 6.15 -11.65 14.76
N LYS A 121 5.23 -11.36 15.69
CA LYS A 121 4.70 -12.35 16.65
C LYS A 121 3.68 -13.31 16.02
N SER A 122 2.73 -12.79 15.23
CA SER A 122 1.64 -13.61 14.66
C SER A 122 1.87 -14.05 13.22
N GLY A 123 2.79 -13.40 12.50
CA GLY A 123 2.95 -13.57 11.06
C GLY A 123 1.83 -12.92 10.23
N GLU A 124 0.85 -12.28 10.87
CA GLU A 124 -0.28 -11.65 10.19
C GLU A 124 0.18 -10.49 9.30
N ILE A 125 -0.32 -10.48 8.07
CA ILE A 125 0.02 -9.46 7.07
C ILE A 125 -0.97 -8.30 7.20
N PHE A 126 -0.45 -7.10 7.44
CA PHE A 126 -1.26 -5.90 7.58
C PHE A 126 -1.25 -4.98 6.37
N SER A 127 -0.18 -5.00 5.59
CA SER A 127 -0.10 -4.15 4.40
C SER A 127 0.76 -4.77 3.32
N HIS A 128 0.38 -4.52 2.07
CA HIS A 128 1.24 -4.62 0.89
C HIS A 128 1.66 -3.22 0.48
N ALA A 129 2.95 -3.01 0.25
CA ALA A 129 3.43 -1.74 -0.26
C ALA A 129 4.30 -1.93 -1.50
N THR A 130 4.03 -1.10 -2.50
CA THR A 130 4.84 -0.96 -3.71
C THR A 130 5.46 0.43 -3.72
N SER A 131 6.76 0.53 -3.97
CA SER A 131 7.44 1.81 -4.08
C SER A 131 8.31 1.87 -5.32
N TRP A 132 8.34 3.04 -5.98
CA TRP A 132 9.14 3.31 -7.17
C TRP A 132 10.20 4.35 -6.85
N TRP A 133 11.43 3.99 -7.12
CA TRP A 133 12.62 4.76 -6.77
C TRP A 133 13.42 5.12 -8.02
N PRO A 134 14.02 6.32 -8.07
CA PRO A 134 15.12 6.51 -9.01
C PRO A 134 16.21 5.48 -8.70
N THR A 135 16.58 4.66 -9.67
CA THR A 135 17.54 3.55 -9.48
C THR A 135 18.86 4.04 -8.86
N ALA A 136 19.33 5.21 -9.28
CA ALA A 136 20.54 5.83 -8.77
C ALA A 136 20.48 6.22 -7.28
N LYS A 137 19.27 6.37 -6.71
CA LYS A 137 19.08 6.79 -5.31
C LYS A 137 18.97 5.62 -4.32
N ILE A 138 18.74 4.38 -4.81
CA ILE A 138 18.50 3.21 -3.96
C ILE A 138 19.66 2.95 -3.01
N ALA A 139 20.90 2.88 -3.52
CA ALA A 139 22.07 2.60 -2.70
C ALA A 139 22.30 3.63 -1.58
N GLN A 140 21.87 4.86 -1.82
CA GLN A 140 21.98 5.95 -0.84
C GLN A 140 20.94 5.84 0.28
N HIS A 141 19.68 5.47 -0.07
CA HIS A 141 18.54 5.60 0.83
C HIS A 141 18.00 4.25 1.35
N LEU A 142 18.21 3.16 0.62
CA LEU A 142 17.81 1.80 0.98
C LEU A 142 19.04 0.89 1.09
N LYS A 143 19.96 1.22 2.00
CA LYS A 143 21.18 0.41 2.22
C LYS A 143 20.86 -1.03 2.61
N ASP A 144 19.82 -1.21 3.41
CA ASP A 144 19.25 -2.49 3.76
C ASP A 144 17.78 -2.55 3.25
N PRO A 145 17.54 -3.28 2.16
CA PRO A 145 16.20 -3.41 1.61
C PRO A 145 15.20 -4.11 2.54
N SER A 146 15.65 -4.85 3.54
CA SER A 146 14.81 -5.52 4.53
C SER A 146 14.26 -4.59 5.61
N LEU A 147 14.79 -3.37 5.71
CA LEU A 147 14.30 -2.40 6.68
C LEU A 147 13.12 -1.58 6.13
N PRO A 148 12.20 -1.14 7.01
CA PRO A 148 11.22 -0.14 6.65
C PRO A 148 11.90 1.13 6.11
N ILE A 149 11.32 1.72 5.07
CA ILE A 149 11.82 2.99 4.47
C ILE A 149 12.00 4.05 5.54
N TRP A 150 11.01 4.17 6.43
CA TRP A 150 11.06 5.12 7.53
C TRP A 150 12.27 4.91 8.44
N SER A 151 12.58 3.67 8.80
CA SER A 151 13.75 3.35 9.65
C SER A 151 15.05 3.70 8.94
N SER A 152 15.17 3.38 7.65
CA SER A 152 16.36 3.68 6.85
C SER A 152 16.62 5.19 6.72
N LEU A 153 15.57 5.99 6.61
CA LEU A 153 15.66 7.44 6.43
C LEU A 153 15.80 8.17 7.77
N ASN A 154 15.12 7.71 8.83
CA ASN A 154 15.15 8.33 10.14
C ASN A 154 16.51 8.21 10.84
N GLN A 155 17.27 7.14 10.60
CA GLN A 155 18.62 6.97 11.14
C GLN A 155 19.56 8.12 10.78
N LYS A 156 19.26 8.88 9.72
CA LYS A 156 20.05 10.02 9.24
C LYS A 156 19.41 11.37 9.56
N HIS A 157 18.37 11.40 10.41
CA HIS A 157 17.58 12.61 10.65
C HIS A 157 17.12 13.30 9.36
N THR A 158 16.76 12.48 8.34
CA THR A 158 16.35 12.97 7.04
C THR A 158 14.97 13.61 7.15
N GLU A 159 14.88 14.89 6.87
CA GLU A 159 13.58 15.57 6.76
C GLU A 159 12.84 15.08 5.54
N LEU A 160 11.62 14.60 5.75
CA LEU A 160 10.74 14.09 4.72
C LEU A 160 9.41 14.81 4.75
N TYR A 161 8.96 15.21 3.60
CA TYR A 161 7.60 15.66 3.38
C TYR A 161 6.81 14.57 2.68
N ARG A 162 5.64 14.21 3.24
CA ARG A 162 4.70 13.29 2.61
C ARG A 162 3.63 14.08 1.87
N ASP A 163 3.53 13.87 0.58
CA ASP A 163 2.54 14.48 -0.29
C ASP A 163 1.51 13.42 -0.69
N LEU A 164 0.40 13.36 0.05
CA LEU A 164 -0.67 12.40 -0.18
C LEU A 164 -1.41 12.76 -1.47
N ARG A 165 -1.41 11.86 -2.47
CA ARG A 165 -1.93 12.07 -3.81
C ARG A 165 -3.28 11.42 -4.05
N GLY A 166 -3.53 10.28 -3.43
CA GLY A 166 -4.79 9.57 -3.58
C GLY A 166 -5.07 8.58 -2.48
N ILE A 167 -6.35 8.38 -2.22
CA ILE A 167 -6.87 7.31 -1.39
C ILE A 167 -7.85 6.48 -2.22
N HIS A 168 -7.86 5.18 -2.01
CA HIS A 168 -8.60 4.25 -2.84
C HIS A 168 -9.25 3.17 -2.00
N HIS A 169 -10.39 2.70 -2.48
CA HIS A 169 -11.08 1.54 -1.93
C HIS A 169 -11.26 0.50 -3.04
N TRP A 170 -10.68 -0.70 -2.85
CA TRP A 170 -10.49 -1.69 -3.89
C TRP A 170 -11.14 -3.02 -3.59
N VAL A 171 -11.59 -3.70 -4.63
CA VAL A 171 -11.80 -5.14 -4.63
C VAL A 171 -10.64 -5.78 -5.39
N LEU A 172 -9.81 -6.52 -4.67
CA LEU A 172 -8.58 -7.12 -5.19
C LEU A 172 -8.58 -8.63 -4.93
N PRO A 173 -8.99 -9.45 -5.90
CA PRO A 173 -9.09 -10.89 -5.70
C PRO A 173 -7.77 -11.55 -5.25
N TRP A 174 -6.63 -11.08 -5.76
CA TRP A 174 -5.32 -11.59 -5.35
C TRP A 174 -5.00 -11.32 -3.87
N ALA A 175 -5.52 -10.21 -3.32
CA ALA A 175 -5.25 -9.81 -1.94
C ALA A 175 -5.98 -10.70 -0.93
N VAL A 176 -7.08 -11.35 -1.32
CA VAL A 176 -7.81 -12.29 -0.45
C VAL A 176 -6.91 -13.42 0.01
N SER A 177 -6.19 -14.07 -0.91
CA SER A 177 -5.27 -15.15 -0.56
C SER A 177 -4.07 -14.67 0.25
N ALA A 178 -3.61 -13.45 0.01
CA ALA A 178 -2.45 -12.89 0.68
C ALA A 178 -2.76 -12.41 2.11
N PHE A 179 -3.87 -11.68 2.30
CA PHE A 179 -4.26 -11.16 3.61
C PHE A 179 -5.08 -12.15 4.45
N GLY A 180 -5.63 -13.20 3.84
CA GLY A 180 -6.55 -14.13 4.53
C GLY A 180 -7.91 -13.52 4.86
N HIS A 181 -8.24 -12.35 4.32
CA HIS A 181 -9.47 -11.63 4.56
C HIS A 181 -10.08 -11.16 3.25
N PRO A 182 -11.40 -11.30 3.05
CA PRO A 182 -12.06 -10.71 1.89
C PRO A 182 -11.99 -9.18 1.97
N GLY A 183 -11.91 -8.54 0.79
CA GLY A 183 -12.02 -7.08 0.69
C GLY A 183 -13.42 -6.57 1.03
N PRO A 184 -13.68 -5.32 0.78
CA PRO A 184 -12.80 -4.38 0.06
C PRO A 184 -11.64 -3.86 0.90
N TYR A 185 -10.60 -3.36 0.22
CA TYR A 185 -9.34 -2.94 0.83
C TYR A 185 -9.15 -1.44 0.69
N TRP A 186 -8.80 -0.77 1.79
CA TRP A 186 -8.32 0.60 1.73
C TRP A 186 -6.87 0.64 1.28
N GLY A 187 -6.55 1.65 0.45
CA GLY A 187 -5.20 1.93 0.04
C GLY A 187 -4.98 3.42 -0.17
N ARG A 188 -3.73 3.82 -0.24
CA ARG A 188 -3.32 5.19 -0.54
C ARG A 188 -2.06 5.21 -1.36
N HIS A 189 -1.82 6.31 -2.09
CA HIS A 189 -0.52 6.58 -2.67
C HIS A 189 -0.08 8.01 -2.41
N TYR A 190 1.22 8.18 -2.34
CA TYR A 190 1.85 9.44 -1.99
C TYR A 190 3.28 9.51 -2.53
N LEU A 191 3.78 10.74 -2.64
CA LEU A 191 5.19 11.01 -2.86
C LEU A 191 5.88 11.29 -1.52
N LEU A 192 7.08 10.76 -1.33
CA LEU A 192 8.00 11.25 -0.32
C LEU A 192 8.98 12.22 -0.97
N TRP A 193 9.12 13.38 -0.37
CA TRP A 193 10.04 14.42 -0.80
C TRP A 193 11.20 14.53 0.19
N HIS A 194 12.39 14.79 -0.33
CA HIS A 194 13.59 15.08 0.44
C HIS A 194 14.42 16.15 -0.27
N GLY A 195 14.83 17.18 0.48
CA GLY A 195 15.61 18.27 -0.09
C GLY A 195 14.93 19.00 -1.27
N GLY A 196 13.61 19.14 -1.22
CA GLY A 196 12.82 19.78 -2.28
C GLY A 196 12.66 18.97 -3.57
N GLN A 197 13.04 17.68 -3.56
CA GLN A 197 12.93 16.78 -4.70
C GLN A 197 12.11 15.53 -4.36
N PRO A 198 11.33 14.99 -5.30
CA PRO A 198 10.65 13.72 -5.09
C PRO A 198 11.68 12.59 -4.96
N LEU A 199 11.58 11.85 -3.87
CA LEU A 199 12.48 10.76 -3.54
C LEU A 199 11.94 9.41 -4.00
N THR A 200 10.67 9.15 -3.74
CA THR A 200 9.99 7.91 -4.12
C THR A 200 8.48 8.11 -4.12
N MET A 201 7.79 7.39 -4.99
CA MET A 201 6.35 7.21 -4.92
C MET A 201 6.06 5.90 -4.22
N ILE A 202 5.08 5.90 -3.32
CA ILE A 202 4.67 4.72 -2.55
C ILE A 202 3.18 4.51 -2.70
N TYR A 203 2.78 3.27 -2.97
CA TYR A 203 1.41 2.80 -2.98
C TYR A 203 1.23 1.73 -1.90
N GLU A 204 0.26 1.91 -1.01
CA GLU A 204 -0.02 1.02 0.12
C GLU A 204 -1.45 0.50 0.05
N ILE A 205 -1.62 -0.79 0.33
CA ILE A 205 -2.91 -1.46 0.47
C ILE A 205 -2.93 -2.11 1.84
N TYR A 206 -4.04 -1.98 2.56
CA TYR A 206 -4.17 -2.41 3.94
C TYR A 206 -5.17 -3.55 4.11
N SER A 207 -4.80 -4.52 4.93
CA SER A 207 -5.67 -5.64 5.32
C SER A 207 -6.86 -5.15 6.14
N PRO A 208 -8.08 -5.64 5.88
CA PRO A 208 -9.24 -5.41 6.75
C PRO A 208 -9.02 -5.87 8.20
N ALA A 209 -8.06 -6.76 8.45
CA ALA A 209 -7.69 -7.19 9.79
C ALA A 209 -7.31 -6.04 10.74
N ILE A 210 -6.89 -4.88 10.19
CA ILE A 210 -6.60 -3.68 10.98
C ILE A 210 -7.86 -3.16 11.70
N ALA A 211 -9.05 -3.48 11.21
CA ALA A 211 -10.31 -3.08 11.83
C ALA A 211 -10.47 -3.58 13.28
N LYS A 212 -9.80 -4.66 13.66
CA LYS A 212 -9.78 -5.11 15.07
C LYS A 212 -9.17 -4.10 16.04
N TYR A 213 -8.34 -3.18 15.54
CA TYR A 213 -7.72 -2.11 16.31
C TYR A 213 -8.38 -0.75 16.10
N LEU A 214 -8.80 -0.45 14.86
CA LEU A 214 -9.35 0.85 14.49
C LEU A 214 -10.87 0.91 14.53
N GLY A 215 -11.52 -0.24 14.74
CA GLY A 215 -12.96 -0.38 14.52
C GLY A 215 -13.31 -0.44 13.03
N PRO A 216 -14.60 -0.53 12.68
CA PRO A 216 -15.05 -0.62 11.29
C PRO A 216 -14.64 0.62 10.49
N SER A 217 -14.17 0.41 9.25
CA SER A 217 -13.76 1.51 8.37
C SER A 217 -14.93 2.35 7.87
N ARG A 218 -16.13 1.75 7.75
CA ARG A 218 -17.31 2.21 7.01
C ARG A 218 -17.14 2.09 5.49
N ILE A 219 -18.04 2.49 4.67
CA ILE A 219 -18.53 2.23 3.32
C ILE A 219 -19.44 1.02 3.28
#